data_931da4509fd4683d9c803c529903ff0b
#
_entry.id   931da4509fd4683d9c803c529903ff0b
#
_cell.length_a   1.000
_cell.length_b   1.000
_cell.length_c   1.000
_cell.angle_alpha   90.00
_cell.angle_beta   90.00
_cell.angle_gamma   90.00
#
_symmetry.space_group_name_H-M   'P 1'
#
loop_
_entity.id
_entity.type
_entity.pdbx_description
1 polymer ?
#
loop_
_entity_poly.entity_id
_entity_poly.type
_entity_poly.pdbx_seq_one_letter_code
_entity_poly.pdbx_strand_id
1 'polypeptide(L)'
;MSLFSVFYYLVLSFIYILAIPYLIFKSRNSKYTKAIPAKFFLKDNVPFKENGIWFHSCSMGETKAIKPLIDNYLENANISVITNTGFEEAKKISSNVRYLPFEIFLPFWVNKQKVLVVMEAELWYLLFLFAKKKGAKTLLINARISDKSYKSYKRFSFFYKRIFQNIDKVFAQSEVDKLRLEELGASNVEVIGNIKLAQLPKVSVELEKPKQVVITA
;
A
#
# COMPACT_ATOMS: atom_id res chain seq x y z
N MET A 1 -3.15 19.94 12.24
CA MET A 1 -1.94 19.12 11.92
C MET A 1 -0.94 19.35 13.04
N SER A 2 -0.16 18.32 13.42
CA SER A 2 0.94 18.52 14.37
C SER A 2 2.06 19.33 13.68
N LEU A 3 2.95 19.96 14.48
CA LEU A 3 4.13 20.66 13.94
C LEU A 3 4.98 19.73 13.05
N PHE A 4 5.12 18.46 13.45
CA PHE A 4 5.80 17.45 12.64
C PHE A 4 5.12 17.24 11.28
N SER A 5 3.80 17.14 11.24
CA SER A 5 3.08 16.93 9.97
C SER A 5 3.27 18.10 9.01
N VAL A 6 3.29 19.34 9.53
CA VAL A 6 3.55 20.55 8.74
C VAL A 6 4.99 20.52 8.20
N PHE A 7 5.95 20.26 9.07
CA PHE A 7 7.35 20.17 8.66
C PHE A 7 7.56 19.08 7.60
N TYR A 8 7.03 17.86 7.82
CA TYR A 8 7.10 16.76 6.87
C TYR A 8 6.51 17.15 5.51
N TYR A 9 5.34 17.79 5.51
CA TYR A 9 4.69 18.25 4.29
C TYR A 9 5.53 19.29 3.54
N LEU A 10 6.13 20.25 4.24
CA LEU A 10 7.00 21.27 3.63
C LEU A 10 8.26 20.64 3.01
N VAL A 11 8.90 19.70 3.72
CA VAL A 11 10.08 18.98 3.19
C VAL A 11 9.70 18.19 1.94
N LEU A 12 8.59 17.45 1.94
CA LEU A 12 8.14 16.73 0.75
C LEU A 12 7.77 17.67 -0.39
N SER A 13 7.16 18.81 -0.11
CA SER A 13 6.84 19.81 -1.12
C SER A 13 8.09 20.40 -1.76
N PHE A 14 9.11 20.69 -0.96
CA PHE A 14 10.40 21.14 -1.46
C PHE A 14 11.07 20.08 -2.37
N ILE A 15 11.12 18.83 -1.91
CA ILE A 15 11.65 17.72 -2.72
C ILE A 15 10.87 17.57 -4.02
N TYR A 16 9.54 17.68 -3.96
CA TYR A 16 8.69 17.59 -5.15
C TYR A 16 8.99 18.68 -6.16
N ILE A 17 9.14 19.94 -5.73
CA ILE A 17 9.47 21.06 -6.63
C ILE A 17 10.78 20.79 -7.36
N LEU A 18 11.80 20.33 -6.64
CA LEU A 18 13.10 19.99 -7.25
C LEU A 18 13.02 18.79 -8.20
N ALA A 19 12.09 17.87 -7.97
CA ALA A 19 11.91 16.69 -8.80
C ALA A 19 11.10 16.97 -10.10
N ILE A 20 10.36 18.08 -10.21
CA ILE A 20 9.48 18.38 -11.36
C ILE A 20 10.20 18.24 -12.71
N PRO A 21 11.37 18.84 -12.96
CA PRO A 21 12.03 18.73 -14.27
C PRO A 21 12.34 17.27 -14.63
N TYR A 22 12.84 16.50 -13.66
CA TYR A 22 13.10 15.07 -13.84
C TYR A 22 11.82 14.29 -14.12
N LEU A 23 10.74 14.55 -13.41
CA LEU A 23 9.45 13.89 -13.59
C LEU A 23 8.87 14.16 -14.98
N ILE A 24 8.94 15.41 -15.46
CA ILE A 24 8.52 15.79 -16.82
C ILE A 24 9.35 15.03 -17.86
N PHE A 25 10.66 15.02 -17.70
CA PHE A 25 11.53 14.26 -18.62
C PHE A 25 11.19 12.77 -18.62
N LYS A 26 11.07 12.15 -17.44
CA LYS A 26 10.79 10.74 -17.29
C LYS A 26 9.40 10.34 -17.77
N SER A 27 8.42 11.24 -17.68
CA SER A 27 7.05 11.00 -18.16
C SER A 27 6.95 10.80 -19.68
N ARG A 28 7.97 11.22 -20.45
CA ARG A 28 8.05 11.01 -21.91
C ARG A 28 8.37 9.56 -22.26
N ASN A 29 8.92 8.77 -21.34
CA ASN A 29 9.20 7.36 -21.57
C ASN A 29 7.88 6.57 -21.61
N SER A 30 7.70 5.72 -22.64
CA SER A 30 6.47 4.94 -22.88
C SER A 30 5.98 4.17 -21.66
N LYS A 31 6.90 3.64 -20.86
CA LYS A 31 6.60 2.92 -19.61
C LYS A 31 5.91 3.79 -18.54
N TYR A 32 6.10 5.11 -18.55
CA TYR A 32 5.68 6.00 -17.49
C TYR A 32 4.67 7.07 -17.91
N THR A 33 4.25 7.07 -19.17
CA THR A 33 3.34 8.08 -19.75
C THR A 33 2.00 8.22 -19.03
N LYS A 34 1.54 7.16 -18.36
CA LYS A 34 0.29 7.19 -17.57
C LYS A 34 0.58 7.38 -16.08
N ALA A 35 1.51 6.60 -15.51
CA ALA A 35 1.72 6.57 -14.07
C ALA A 35 2.33 7.86 -13.49
N ILE A 36 3.31 8.48 -14.17
CA ILE A 36 3.93 9.72 -13.67
C ILE A 36 2.95 10.89 -13.71
N PRO A 37 2.26 11.18 -14.83
CA PRO A 37 1.26 12.25 -14.86
C PRO A 37 0.14 12.05 -13.83
N ALA A 38 -0.35 10.83 -13.65
CA ALA A 38 -1.40 10.54 -12.68
C ALA A 38 -0.94 10.75 -11.23
N LYS A 39 0.24 10.24 -10.87
CA LYS A 39 0.75 10.31 -9.49
C LYS A 39 1.27 11.69 -9.09
N PHE A 40 1.95 12.36 -9.99
CA PHE A 40 2.69 13.58 -9.66
C PHE A 40 2.06 14.86 -10.22
N PHE A 41 1.08 14.75 -11.09
CA PHE A 41 0.39 15.94 -11.66
C PHE A 41 -1.14 15.79 -11.63
N LEU A 42 -1.67 14.73 -11.00
CA LEU A 42 -3.09 14.38 -10.88
C LEU A 42 -3.84 14.29 -12.22
N LYS A 43 -3.11 14.11 -13.33
CA LYS A 43 -3.72 13.99 -14.65
C LYS A 43 -4.58 12.72 -14.70
N ASP A 44 -5.86 12.88 -15.01
CA ASP A 44 -6.87 11.81 -15.10
C ASP A 44 -6.94 10.92 -13.82
N ASN A 45 -6.57 11.49 -12.66
CA ASN A 45 -6.47 10.79 -11.39
C ASN A 45 -7.31 11.49 -10.31
N VAL A 46 -8.62 11.53 -10.55
CA VAL A 46 -9.58 12.16 -9.63
C VAL A 46 -9.76 11.34 -8.34
N PRO A 47 -10.11 11.99 -7.21
CA PRO A 47 -10.43 11.30 -5.97
C PRO A 47 -11.50 10.21 -6.12
N PHE A 48 -11.47 9.21 -5.25
CA PHE A 48 -12.58 8.27 -5.13
C PHE A 48 -13.84 8.95 -4.61
N LYS A 49 -15.01 8.42 -4.98
CA LYS A 49 -16.28 8.81 -4.37
C LYS A 49 -16.25 8.49 -2.87
N GLU A 50 -16.99 9.26 -2.09
CA GLU A 50 -17.07 9.10 -0.64
C GLU A 50 -17.74 7.78 -0.21
N ASN A 51 -17.46 7.41 1.05
CA ASN A 51 -18.11 6.29 1.75
C ASN A 51 -17.86 4.89 1.16
N GLY A 52 -16.82 4.73 0.36
CA GLY A 52 -16.35 3.44 -0.14
C GLY A 52 -15.45 2.69 0.85
N ILE A 53 -15.03 1.49 0.45
CA ILE A 53 -13.91 0.76 1.05
C ILE A 53 -12.73 0.89 0.10
N TRP A 54 -11.61 1.38 0.61
CA TRP A 54 -10.44 1.69 -0.18
C TRP A 54 -9.30 0.74 0.14
N PHE A 55 -8.86 -0.02 -0.85
CA PHE A 55 -7.67 -0.86 -0.81
C PHE A 55 -6.49 -0.15 -1.46
N HIS A 56 -5.33 -0.23 -0.81
CA HIS A 56 -4.06 0.24 -1.37
C HIS A 56 -3.05 -0.89 -1.41
N SER A 57 -2.46 -1.09 -2.60
CA SER A 57 -1.40 -2.07 -2.85
C SER A 57 -0.34 -1.49 -3.78
N CYS A 58 0.92 -1.91 -3.66
CA CYS A 58 2.00 -1.42 -4.51
C CYS A 58 2.06 -2.17 -5.84
N SER A 59 2.09 -3.49 -5.78
CA SER A 59 2.49 -4.38 -6.87
C SER A 59 1.35 -5.28 -7.37
N MET A 60 1.57 -5.90 -8.54
CA MET A 60 0.65 -6.90 -9.08
C MET A 60 0.40 -8.06 -8.09
N GLY A 61 1.46 -8.54 -7.40
CA GLY A 61 1.33 -9.64 -6.45
C GLY A 61 0.48 -9.28 -5.24
N GLU A 62 0.62 -8.07 -4.70
CA GLU A 62 -0.21 -7.56 -3.62
C GLU A 62 -1.65 -7.35 -4.09
N THR A 63 -1.84 -6.80 -5.30
CA THR A 63 -3.17 -6.60 -5.90
C THR A 63 -3.90 -7.93 -6.07
N LYS A 64 -3.23 -8.98 -6.53
CA LYS A 64 -3.81 -10.33 -6.58
C LYS A 64 -4.21 -10.82 -5.19
N ALA A 65 -3.37 -10.58 -4.18
CA ALA A 65 -3.62 -11.04 -2.82
C ALA A 65 -4.86 -10.42 -2.15
N ILE A 66 -5.25 -9.21 -2.53
CA ILE A 66 -6.49 -8.58 -2.02
C ILE A 66 -7.74 -9.01 -2.78
N LYS A 67 -7.59 -9.64 -3.97
CA LYS A 67 -8.75 -10.04 -4.79
C LYS A 67 -9.80 -10.87 -4.04
N PRO A 68 -9.47 -11.94 -3.29
CA PRO A 68 -10.47 -12.71 -2.56
C PRO A 68 -11.22 -11.92 -1.49
N LEU A 69 -10.58 -10.91 -0.89
CA LEU A 69 -11.24 -10.03 0.08
C LEU A 69 -12.29 -9.16 -0.61
N ILE A 70 -12.01 -8.75 -1.85
CA ILE A 70 -12.94 -7.92 -2.63
C ILE A 70 -14.07 -8.76 -3.20
N ASP A 71 -13.76 -9.88 -3.85
CA ASP A 71 -14.74 -10.75 -4.50
C ASP A 71 -15.81 -11.29 -3.52
N ASN A 72 -15.40 -11.57 -2.27
CA ASN A 72 -16.31 -12.13 -1.27
C ASN A 72 -17.18 -11.09 -0.56
N TYR A 73 -16.84 -9.81 -0.61
CA TYR A 73 -17.47 -8.82 0.26
C TYR A 73 -17.89 -7.51 -0.42
N LEU A 74 -17.39 -7.20 -1.63
CA LEU A 74 -17.53 -5.85 -2.18
C LEU A 74 -17.65 -5.84 -3.71
N GLU A 75 -18.80 -5.49 -4.23
CA GLU A 75 -19.01 -5.33 -5.67
C GLU A 75 -18.23 -4.16 -6.29
N ASN A 76 -17.92 -3.09 -5.52
CA ASN A 76 -17.27 -1.87 -6.02
C ASN A 76 -16.24 -1.32 -5.02
N ALA A 77 -15.11 -2.02 -4.84
CA ALA A 77 -14.00 -1.52 -4.04
C ALA A 77 -13.21 -0.43 -4.79
N ASN A 78 -12.82 0.61 -4.06
CA ASN A 78 -11.83 1.58 -4.54
C ASN A 78 -10.43 0.97 -4.41
N ILE A 79 -9.65 0.94 -5.49
CA ILE A 79 -8.29 0.37 -5.44
C ILE A 79 -7.28 1.42 -5.89
N SER A 80 -6.30 1.73 -5.05
CA SER A 80 -5.14 2.52 -5.44
C SER A 80 -3.88 1.68 -5.51
N VAL A 81 -3.02 1.97 -6.48
CA VAL A 81 -1.78 1.23 -6.74
C VAL A 81 -0.62 2.17 -7.06
N ILE A 82 0.60 1.65 -6.96
CA ILE A 82 1.83 2.40 -7.30
C ILE A 82 2.34 2.05 -8.69
N THR A 83 2.33 0.76 -9.08
CA THR A 83 2.97 0.27 -10.30
C THR A 83 1.97 0.11 -11.45
N ASN A 84 2.47 0.19 -12.70
CA ASN A 84 1.64 -0.04 -13.88
C ASN A 84 1.07 -1.47 -13.91
N THR A 85 1.88 -2.46 -13.54
CA THR A 85 1.45 -3.86 -13.49
C THR A 85 0.38 -4.09 -12.41
N GLY A 86 0.50 -3.42 -11.27
CA GLY A 86 -0.54 -3.39 -10.24
C GLY A 86 -1.83 -2.73 -10.75
N PHE A 87 -1.71 -1.66 -11.54
CA PHE A 87 -2.86 -0.96 -12.12
C PHE A 87 -3.65 -1.82 -13.10
N GLU A 88 -2.96 -2.50 -14.01
CA GLU A 88 -3.61 -3.40 -14.95
C GLU A 88 -4.24 -4.63 -14.25
N GLU A 89 -3.63 -5.11 -13.17
CA GLU A 89 -4.23 -6.18 -12.37
C GLU A 89 -5.46 -5.69 -11.59
N ALA A 90 -5.39 -4.51 -11.01
CA ALA A 90 -6.50 -3.92 -10.25
C ALA A 90 -7.74 -3.67 -11.12
N LYS A 91 -7.54 -3.30 -12.39
CA LYS A 91 -8.64 -3.13 -13.36
C LYS A 91 -9.43 -4.40 -13.63
N LYS A 92 -8.85 -5.58 -13.43
CA LYS A 92 -9.56 -6.86 -13.56
C LYS A 92 -10.47 -7.13 -12.36
N ILE A 93 -10.27 -6.41 -11.26
CA ILE A 93 -10.96 -6.60 -9.98
C ILE A 93 -12.04 -5.53 -9.77
N SER A 94 -11.76 -4.28 -10.15
CA SER A 94 -12.66 -3.15 -9.92
C SER A 94 -12.61 -2.14 -11.09
N SER A 95 -13.73 -1.47 -11.33
CA SER A 95 -13.81 -0.31 -12.23
C SER A 95 -13.22 0.97 -11.59
N ASN A 96 -13.11 1.02 -10.26
CA ASN A 96 -12.64 2.18 -9.51
C ASN A 96 -11.15 2.05 -9.15
N VAL A 97 -10.28 2.13 -10.15
CA VAL A 97 -8.83 2.03 -9.97
C VAL A 97 -8.16 3.38 -10.18
N ARG A 98 -7.22 3.74 -9.30
CA ARG A 98 -6.41 4.96 -9.38
C ARG A 98 -4.94 4.65 -9.08
N TYR A 99 -4.04 5.47 -9.58
CA TYR A 99 -2.69 5.53 -9.00
C TYR A 99 -2.75 6.30 -7.68
N LEU A 100 -2.05 5.83 -6.65
CA LEU A 100 -1.89 6.63 -5.43
C LEU A 100 -1.09 7.89 -5.78
N PRO A 101 -1.62 9.09 -5.56
CA PRO A 101 -0.88 10.32 -5.76
C PRO A 101 0.33 10.42 -4.84
N PHE A 102 1.32 11.19 -5.23
CA PHE A 102 2.42 11.54 -4.32
C PHE A 102 1.87 12.24 -3.06
N GLU A 103 2.47 11.97 -1.92
CA GLU A 103 1.90 12.27 -0.60
C GLU A 103 1.44 13.72 -0.42
N ILE A 104 2.11 14.69 -1.07
CA ILE A 104 1.74 16.11 -0.96
C ILE A 104 0.33 16.41 -1.49
N PHE A 105 -0.21 15.58 -2.37
CA PHE A 105 -1.57 15.74 -2.91
C PHE A 105 -2.65 15.09 -2.05
N LEU A 106 -2.29 14.17 -1.16
CA LEU A 106 -3.25 13.40 -0.36
C LEU A 106 -4.17 14.27 0.51
N PRO A 107 -3.73 15.42 1.08
CA PRO A 107 -4.62 16.30 1.83
C PRO A 107 -5.88 16.73 1.05
N PHE A 108 -5.73 16.91 -0.26
CA PHE A 108 -6.78 17.37 -1.17
C PHE A 108 -7.44 16.20 -1.93
N TRP A 109 -6.69 15.12 -2.16
CA TRP A 109 -7.15 14.00 -2.98
C TRP A 109 -7.92 12.95 -2.16
N VAL A 110 -7.61 12.75 -0.90
CA VAL A 110 -8.33 11.78 -0.07
C VAL A 110 -9.72 12.32 0.23
N ASN A 111 -10.78 11.61 -0.17
CA ASN A 111 -12.15 11.84 0.27
C ASN A 111 -12.50 10.93 1.45
N LYS A 112 -13.60 11.23 2.14
CA LYS A 112 -14.12 10.41 3.24
C LYS A 112 -14.37 8.98 2.77
N GLN A 113 -13.75 8.01 3.42
CA GLN A 113 -13.96 6.59 3.17
C GLN A 113 -14.42 5.90 4.46
N LYS A 114 -15.10 4.76 4.36
CA LYS A 114 -15.46 3.95 5.53
C LYS A 114 -14.23 3.25 6.10
N VAL A 115 -13.43 2.65 5.22
CA VAL A 115 -12.23 1.88 5.59
C VAL A 115 -11.14 2.16 4.57
N LEU A 116 -9.90 2.29 5.04
CA LEU A 116 -8.67 2.19 4.26
C LEU A 116 -7.95 0.91 4.66
N VAL A 117 -7.70 0.03 3.70
CA VAL A 117 -6.94 -1.21 3.86
C VAL A 117 -5.65 -1.09 3.06
N VAL A 118 -4.51 -1.12 3.74
CA VAL A 118 -3.17 -1.01 3.12
C VAL A 118 -2.44 -2.34 3.22
N MET A 119 -1.75 -2.72 2.14
CA MET A 119 -1.01 -3.97 2.05
C MET A 119 0.45 -3.85 2.51
N GLU A 120 0.92 -4.87 3.22
CA GLU A 120 2.33 -5.14 3.57
C GLU A 120 3.06 -3.97 4.25
N ALA A 121 4.03 -3.36 3.57
CA ALA A 121 4.89 -2.31 4.12
C ALA A 121 4.69 -0.94 3.43
N GLU A 122 3.52 -0.70 2.85
CA GLU A 122 3.18 0.59 2.21
C GLU A 122 2.82 1.64 3.29
N LEU A 123 3.83 2.03 4.06
CA LEU A 123 3.71 2.87 5.25
C LEU A 123 3.80 4.36 4.91
N TRP A 124 2.85 4.86 4.11
CA TRP A 124 2.76 6.26 3.70
C TRP A 124 2.13 7.12 4.81
N TYR A 125 2.92 8.05 5.39
CA TYR A 125 2.48 8.84 6.55
C TYR A 125 1.22 9.67 6.29
N LEU A 126 1.21 10.44 5.20
CA LEU A 126 0.07 11.31 4.91
C LEU A 126 -1.16 10.52 4.43
N LEU A 127 -0.97 9.32 3.86
CA LEU A 127 -2.07 8.45 3.49
C LEU A 127 -2.89 8.07 4.74
N PHE A 128 -2.25 7.47 5.73
CA PHE A 128 -2.91 7.08 6.96
C PHE A 128 -3.44 8.28 7.73
N LEU A 129 -2.65 9.36 7.83
CA LEU A 129 -3.05 10.57 8.54
C LEU A 129 -4.35 11.16 7.96
N PHE A 130 -4.44 11.34 6.64
CA PHE A 130 -5.60 11.99 6.04
C PHE A 130 -6.80 11.07 5.91
N ALA A 131 -6.59 9.78 5.67
CA ALA A 131 -7.68 8.80 5.72
C ALA A 131 -8.34 8.78 7.11
N LYS A 132 -7.54 8.66 8.17
CA LYS A 132 -8.03 8.68 9.56
C LYS A 132 -8.69 10.01 9.93
N LYS A 133 -8.09 11.15 9.58
CA LYS A 133 -8.68 12.48 9.83
C LYS A 133 -10.02 12.67 9.15
N LYS A 134 -10.24 12.06 7.99
CA LYS A 134 -11.52 12.09 7.27
C LYS A 134 -12.49 10.98 7.72
N GLY A 135 -12.16 10.27 8.81
CA GLY A 135 -13.06 9.34 9.50
C GLY A 135 -13.00 7.90 9.01
N ALA A 136 -12.02 7.54 8.16
CA ALA A 136 -11.83 6.15 7.77
C ALA A 136 -11.26 5.32 8.93
N LYS A 137 -11.74 4.09 9.09
CA LYS A 137 -11.00 3.04 9.80
C LYS A 137 -9.77 2.67 8.99
N THR A 138 -8.60 2.59 9.62
CA THR A 138 -7.34 2.35 8.93
C THR A 138 -6.75 1.01 9.33
N LEU A 139 -6.56 0.15 8.36
CA LEU A 139 -6.07 -1.22 8.54
C LEU A 139 -4.79 -1.42 7.73
N LEU A 140 -3.80 -2.08 8.35
CA LEU A 140 -2.63 -2.59 7.66
C LEU A 140 -2.73 -4.12 7.65
N ILE A 141 -2.79 -4.73 6.49
CA ILE A 141 -2.96 -6.17 6.35
C ILE A 141 -1.75 -6.83 5.72
N ASN A 142 -1.55 -8.12 6.01
CA ASN A 142 -0.39 -8.88 5.56
C ASN A 142 0.93 -8.18 5.93
N ALA A 143 0.95 -7.49 7.06
CA ALA A 143 2.06 -6.65 7.49
C ALA A 143 3.32 -7.48 7.72
N ARG A 144 4.43 -7.03 7.14
CA ARG A 144 5.71 -7.71 7.20
C ARG A 144 6.86 -6.71 7.20
N ILE A 145 7.88 -7.01 8.00
CA ILE A 145 9.14 -6.24 8.01
C ILE A 145 10.31 -7.20 7.87
N SER A 146 11.00 -7.14 6.72
CA SER A 146 12.17 -7.98 6.46
C SER A 146 13.34 -7.62 7.40
N ASP A 147 14.25 -8.57 7.63
CA ASP A 147 15.47 -8.37 8.45
C ASP A 147 16.30 -7.18 7.95
N LYS A 148 16.39 -7.04 6.62
CA LYS A 148 17.10 -5.93 5.98
C LYS A 148 16.47 -4.57 6.31
N SER A 149 15.15 -4.49 6.24
CA SER A 149 14.41 -3.23 6.47
C SER A 149 14.32 -2.87 7.94
N TYR A 150 14.24 -3.87 8.82
CA TYR A 150 14.02 -3.69 10.26
C TYR A 150 15.07 -2.77 10.91
N LYS A 151 16.37 -2.99 10.60
CA LYS A 151 17.45 -2.15 11.15
C LYS A 151 17.28 -0.67 10.78
N SER A 152 16.89 -0.39 9.54
CA SER A 152 16.61 0.96 9.06
C SER A 152 15.37 1.56 9.72
N TYR A 153 14.29 0.79 9.81
CA TYR A 153 13.05 1.22 10.44
C TYR A 153 13.25 1.53 11.92
N LYS A 154 14.02 0.72 12.63
CA LYS A 154 14.35 0.95 14.04
C LYS A 154 15.15 2.25 14.25
N ARG A 155 16.08 2.59 13.34
CA ARG A 155 16.81 3.88 13.37
C ARG A 155 15.87 5.08 13.25
N PHE A 156 14.81 4.94 12.46
CA PHE A 156 13.80 5.99 12.24
C PHE A 156 12.49 5.70 12.99
N SER A 157 12.54 5.00 14.12
CA SER A 157 11.37 4.59 14.90
C SER A 157 10.46 5.76 15.28
N PHE A 158 11.04 6.94 15.54
CA PHE A 158 10.27 8.16 15.82
C PHE A 158 9.31 8.54 14.68
N PHE A 159 9.69 8.24 13.43
CA PHE A 159 8.85 8.47 12.24
C PHE A 159 7.79 7.37 12.12
N TYR A 160 8.19 6.09 12.19
CA TYR A 160 7.26 4.97 12.09
C TYR A 160 6.20 4.97 13.19
N LYS A 161 6.58 5.32 14.41
CA LYS A 161 5.61 5.52 15.51
C LYS A 161 4.50 6.49 15.15
N ARG A 162 4.81 7.57 14.41
CA ARG A 162 3.80 8.53 13.94
C ARG A 162 2.89 7.96 12.86
N ILE A 163 3.40 7.05 12.02
CA ILE A 163 2.57 6.34 11.04
C ILE A 163 1.61 5.42 11.79
N PHE A 164 2.12 4.57 12.68
CA PHE A 164 1.32 3.59 13.41
C PHE A 164 0.27 4.22 14.32
N GLN A 165 0.47 5.43 14.84
CA GLN A 165 -0.56 6.18 15.55
C GLN A 165 -1.81 6.49 14.71
N ASN A 166 -1.71 6.40 13.39
CA ASN A 166 -2.80 6.60 12.46
C ASN A 166 -3.35 5.28 11.89
N ILE A 167 -2.94 4.12 12.41
CA ILE A 167 -3.42 2.80 12.02
C ILE A 167 -4.23 2.21 13.17
N ASP A 168 -5.48 1.84 12.92
CA ASP A 168 -6.39 1.34 13.96
C ASP A 168 -6.16 -0.14 14.27
N LYS A 169 -5.77 -0.94 13.26
CA LYS A 169 -5.44 -2.36 13.45
C LYS A 169 -4.43 -2.83 12.44
N VAL A 170 -3.54 -3.71 12.90
CA VAL A 170 -2.48 -4.33 12.07
C VAL A 170 -2.65 -5.83 12.10
N PHE A 171 -2.63 -6.45 10.92
CA PHE A 171 -2.64 -7.89 10.73
C PHE A 171 -1.28 -8.34 10.19
N ALA A 172 -0.47 -8.93 11.06
CA ALA A 172 0.89 -9.36 10.77
C ALA A 172 0.95 -10.77 10.15
N GLN A 173 2.00 -11.03 9.37
CA GLN A 173 2.21 -12.37 8.78
C GLN A 173 2.74 -13.40 9.78
N SER A 174 3.52 -12.97 10.76
CA SER A 174 4.18 -13.85 11.74
C SER A 174 4.34 -13.18 13.09
N GLU A 175 4.65 -13.99 14.13
CA GLU A 175 4.98 -13.46 15.46
C GLU A 175 6.24 -12.56 15.40
N VAL A 176 7.22 -12.89 14.56
CA VAL A 176 8.42 -12.05 14.38
C VAL A 176 8.03 -10.68 13.80
N ASP A 177 7.14 -10.65 12.80
CA ASP A 177 6.65 -9.39 12.24
C ASP A 177 5.86 -8.60 13.28
N LYS A 178 5.01 -9.25 14.08
CA LYS A 178 4.27 -8.63 15.16
C LYS A 178 5.20 -7.92 16.14
N LEU A 179 6.20 -8.61 16.67
CA LEU A 179 7.17 -8.02 17.60
C LEU A 179 7.87 -6.80 16.99
N ARG A 180 8.31 -6.88 15.73
CA ARG A 180 8.95 -5.76 15.04
C ARG A 180 8.02 -4.57 14.84
N LEU A 181 6.77 -4.83 14.50
CA LEU A 181 5.75 -3.79 14.31
C LEU A 181 5.43 -3.09 15.62
N GLU A 182 5.29 -3.84 16.72
CA GLU A 182 5.05 -3.30 18.06
C GLU A 182 6.23 -2.44 18.55
N GLU A 183 7.48 -2.88 18.33
CA GLU A 183 8.67 -2.07 18.62
C GLU A 183 8.71 -0.76 17.83
N LEU A 184 8.16 -0.73 16.63
CA LEU A 184 8.03 0.47 15.81
C LEU A 184 6.83 1.35 16.18
N GLY A 185 6.06 0.94 17.17
CA GLY A 185 4.95 1.69 17.75
C GLY A 185 3.57 1.33 17.21
N ALA A 186 3.43 0.18 16.53
CA ALA A 186 2.12 -0.36 16.19
C ALA A 186 1.39 -0.81 17.47
N SER A 187 0.10 -0.55 17.51
CA SER A 187 -0.81 -1.06 18.53
C SER A 187 -1.86 -1.96 17.87
N ASN A 188 -2.50 -2.82 18.66
CA ASN A 188 -3.57 -3.70 18.18
C ASN A 188 -3.09 -4.59 17.00
N VAL A 189 -1.99 -5.31 17.21
CA VAL A 189 -1.39 -6.21 16.23
C VAL A 189 -1.88 -7.64 16.46
N GLU A 190 -2.43 -8.25 15.40
CA GLU A 190 -2.89 -9.63 15.37
C GLU A 190 -2.14 -10.43 14.31
N VAL A 191 -1.73 -11.66 14.61
CA VAL A 191 -1.06 -12.54 13.63
C VAL A 191 -2.11 -13.39 12.93
N ILE A 192 -2.18 -13.27 11.59
CA ILE A 192 -3.15 -14.00 10.77
C ILE A 192 -2.50 -14.90 9.70
N GLY A 193 -1.16 -14.90 9.63
CA GLY A 193 -0.45 -15.59 8.56
C GLY A 193 -0.35 -14.79 7.26
N ASN A 194 0.23 -15.42 6.24
CA ASN A 194 0.41 -14.77 4.93
C ASN A 194 -0.81 -15.03 4.04
N ILE A 195 -1.59 -13.99 3.78
CA ILE A 195 -2.81 -14.07 2.95
C ILE A 195 -2.54 -14.52 1.50
N LYS A 196 -1.31 -14.36 1.00
CA LYS A 196 -0.93 -14.85 -0.34
C LYS A 196 -0.99 -16.39 -0.43
N LEU A 197 -0.80 -17.09 0.68
CA LEU A 197 -0.89 -18.55 0.73
C LEU A 197 -2.32 -19.06 0.59
N ALA A 198 -3.31 -18.26 0.93
CA ALA A 198 -4.72 -18.62 0.75
C ALA A 198 -5.12 -18.78 -0.73
N GLN A 199 -4.29 -18.32 -1.66
CA GLN A 199 -4.51 -18.39 -3.10
C GLN A 199 -3.72 -19.49 -3.80
N LEU A 200 -3.07 -20.36 -3.06
CA LEU A 200 -2.37 -21.50 -3.68
C LEU A 200 -3.39 -22.33 -4.48
N PRO A 201 -3.11 -22.59 -5.77
CA PRO A 201 -3.99 -23.43 -6.58
C PRO A 201 -4.11 -24.79 -5.88
N LYS A 202 -5.34 -25.33 -5.81
CA LYS A 202 -5.53 -26.71 -5.38
C LYS A 202 -4.74 -27.57 -6.34
N VAL A 203 -3.86 -28.42 -5.79
CA VAL A 203 -3.12 -29.39 -6.59
C VAL A 203 -4.15 -30.30 -7.27
N SER A 204 -4.30 -30.19 -8.57
CA SER A 204 -5.26 -30.97 -9.36
C SER A 204 -4.65 -32.26 -9.90
N VAL A 205 -3.33 -32.44 -9.77
CA VAL A 205 -2.59 -33.62 -10.24
C VAL A 205 -1.53 -33.97 -9.21
N GLU A 206 -1.55 -35.20 -8.72
CA GLU A 206 -0.40 -35.78 -8.02
C GLU A 206 0.70 -36.04 -9.06
N LEU A 207 1.78 -35.26 -8.98
CA LEU A 207 2.95 -35.55 -9.79
C LEU A 207 3.69 -36.73 -9.16
N GLU A 208 3.94 -37.76 -9.95
CA GLU A 208 4.84 -38.85 -9.55
C GLU A 208 6.20 -38.25 -9.16
N LYS A 209 6.71 -38.64 -7.99
CA LYS A 209 8.02 -38.16 -7.54
C LYS A 209 9.10 -38.65 -8.51
N PRO A 210 9.82 -37.76 -9.18
CA PRO A 210 10.89 -38.18 -10.06
C PRO A 210 11.97 -38.91 -9.27
N LYS A 211 12.56 -39.98 -9.84
CA LYS A 211 13.68 -40.72 -9.25
C LYS A 211 14.95 -39.88 -9.07
N GLN A 212 15.03 -38.72 -9.70
CA GLN A 212 16.13 -37.77 -9.59
C GLN A 212 15.59 -36.38 -9.28
N VAL A 213 16.19 -35.69 -8.29
CA VAL A 213 15.91 -34.29 -7.97
C VAL A 213 17.01 -33.45 -8.57
N VAL A 214 16.66 -32.59 -9.51
CA VAL A 214 17.58 -31.56 -10.03
C VAL A 214 17.41 -30.31 -9.19
N ILE A 215 18.44 -29.95 -8.45
CA ILE A 215 18.50 -28.69 -7.70
C ILE A 215 19.25 -27.70 -8.58
N THR A 216 18.53 -26.68 -9.09
CA THR A 216 19.17 -25.52 -9.74
C THR A 216 19.37 -24.43 -8.68
N ALA A 217 20.62 -24.01 -8.50
CA ALA A 217 20.99 -22.89 -7.63
C ALA A 217 20.88 -21.56 -8.37
#